data_9341a289668cea4ccf42cef38264f032
#
_entry.id   9341a289668cea4ccf42cef38264f032
#
_cell.length_a   1.000
_cell.length_b   1.000
_cell.length_c   1.000
_cell.angle_alpha   90.00
_cell.angle_beta   90.00
_cell.angle_gamma   90.00
#
_symmetry.space_group_name_H-M   'P 1'
#
loop_
_entity.id
_entity.type
_entity.pdbx_description
1 polymer ?
#
loop_
_entity_poly.entity_id
_entity_poly.type
_entity_poly.pdbx_seq_one_letter_code
_entity_poly.pdbx_strand_id
1 'polypeptide(L)'
;MRFKLFFFLFLHSVLVLAQQPNKVVRLKGVAKEYAGYHLVLQKIINPISLEKASIVTFKVDEKGEFNQTFELHKITHANLDLGKYNASIFLEPGKTYELVLPPFKPRTDADRFNPYYVPEEVVLGIANEESGGLNQKASSFDRSLNEQYNANAVRIFSRGNKKLAEEIMEKLDSIYPAKKDSYFQLYKQYAYGELRLLAYKRQKNVVIHSTMKGDLKLQVPSFIKAFNTLYKNFFSNYFGTDQGENLRDTYSKNASFDSLVKVFLLDTIYAKRELAELVLLKGLYDAFYSGRYEQEQIIKLLKQASETAYTLTNKDIAKGLYKRATWLRTGTMAPQFTLYRLDGKERSLSDYKGKFVYLNFMHTSNHTCKKELQLLNVLSKQLKRELTIVTVILDEDPTKAKDLIKANKYKWDFLHFNAQPKVILDYNIRALPAYFVIDPKQILRLSPSPSPAENFTPIFIEAQRKYNYEQLRKTKTKEKSIYDF
;
A
#
# COMPACT_ATOMS: atom_id res chain seq x y z
N MET A 1 -39.05 -16.71 -77.23
CA MET A 1 -37.81 -16.88 -76.46
C MET A 1 -37.50 -15.57 -75.76
N ARG A 2 -37.78 -15.46 -74.45
CA ARG A 2 -37.56 -14.22 -73.63
C ARG A 2 -36.35 -14.44 -72.77
N PHE A 3 -35.26 -13.72 -73.00
CA PHE A 3 -34.07 -13.66 -72.13
C PHE A 3 -34.36 -12.75 -70.97
N LYS A 4 -34.29 -13.29 -69.76
CA LYS A 4 -34.28 -12.49 -68.48
C LYS A 4 -32.82 -12.20 -68.11
N LEU A 5 -32.49 -10.92 -68.16
CA LEU A 5 -31.19 -10.40 -67.66
C LEU A 5 -31.27 -10.32 -66.15
N PHE A 6 -30.43 -11.10 -65.41
CA PHE A 6 -30.23 -10.98 -63.94
C PHE A 6 -29.12 -9.99 -63.70
N PHE A 7 -29.49 -8.87 -63.06
CA PHE A 7 -28.52 -7.87 -62.57
C PHE A 7 -28.06 -8.31 -61.18
N PHE A 8 -26.79 -8.72 -60.97
CA PHE A 8 -26.18 -8.99 -59.68
C PHE A 8 -25.63 -7.68 -59.13
N LEU A 9 -26.29 -7.13 -58.12
CA LEU A 9 -25.77 -6.03 -57.30
C LEU A 9 -24.76 -6.59 -56.30
N PHE A 10 -23.47 -6.35 -56.54
CA PHE A 10 -22.42 -6.61 -55.58
C PHE A 10 -22.45 -5.50 -54.51
N LEU A 11 -23.02 -5.79 -53.33
CA LEU A 11 -22.89 -4.95 -52.14
C LEU A 11 -21.47 -5.11 -51.59
N HIS A 12 -20.60 -4.15 -51.85
CA HIS A 12 -19.34 -4.04 -51.13
C HIS A 12 -19.61 -3.53 -49.71
N SER A 13 -19.70 -4.45 -48.77
CA SER A 13 -19.64 -4.13 -47.35
C SER A 13 -18.21 -3.68 -47.01
N VAL A 14 -17.99 -2.38 -46.95
CA VAL A 14 -16.76 -1.82 -46.34
C VAL A 14 -16.80 -2.14 -44.88
N LEU A 15 -16.09 -3.18 -44.43
CA LEU A 15 -15.76 -3.43 -43.05
C LEU A 15 -14.85 -2.27 -42.58
N VAL A 16 -15.45 -1.28 -41.96
CA VAL A 16 -14.70 -0.31 -41.15
C VAL A 16 -14.16 -1.10 -39.95
N LEU A 17 -12.94 -1.60 -40.08
CA LEU A 17 -12.15 -2.07 -38.93
C LEU A 17 -11.96 -0.86 -38.02
N ALA A 18 -12.80 -0.77 -37.01
CA ALA A 18 -12.57 0.15 -35.90
C ALA A 18 -11.16 -0.17 -35.35
N GLN A 19 -10.18 0.66 -35.64
CA GLN A 19 -8.85 0.55 -35.05
C GLN A 19 -9.05 0.56 -33.55
N GLN A 20 -8.71 -0.55 -32.89
CA GLN A 20 -8.68 -0.54 -31.42
C GLN A 20 -7.72 0.56 -30.98
N PRO A 21 -8.13 1.42 -30.02
CA PRO A 21 -7.28 2.51 -29.59
C PRO A 21 -5.92 1.94 -29.16
N ASN A 22 -4.85 2.58 -29.61
CA ASN A 22 -3.48 2.19 -29.23
C ASN A 22 -3.38 2.20 -27.71
N LYS A 23 -3.03 1.06 -27.13
CA LYS A 23 -2.93 0.87 -25.66
C LYS A 23 -1.49 0.96 -25.18
N VAL A 24 -0.53 1.05 -26.09
CA VAL A 24 0.89 1.07 -25.78
C VAL A 24 1.33 2.46 -25.35
N VAL A 25 1.80 2.56 -24.12
CA VAL A 25 2.46 3.76 -23.58
C VAL A 25 3.96 3.60 -23.72
N ARG A 26 4.66 4.67 -24.11
CA ARG A 26 6.10 4.72 -24.19
C ARG A 26 6.63 5.80 -23.24
N LEU A 27 7.59 5.42 -22.40
CA LEU A 27 8.39 6.34 -21.58
C LEU A 27 9.80 6.38 -22.14
N LYS A 28 10.33 7.57 -22.40
CA LYS A 28 11.71 7.79 -22.83
C LYS A 28 12.28 9.01 -22.13
N GLY A 29 13.59 9.10 -22.04
CA GLY A 29 14.26 10.28 -21.48
C GLY A 29 15.74 10.07 -21.29
N VAL A 30 16.40 11.14 -20.87
CA VAL A 30 17.83 11.15 -20.53
C VAL A 30 17.98 11.67 -19.10
N ALA A 31 18.59 10.86 -18.23
CA ALA A 31 18.76 11.16 -16.81
C ALA A 31 20.12 10.60 -16.34
N LYS A 32 21.20 11.29 -16.69
CA LYS A 32 22.59 10.84 -16.47
C LYS A 32 22.89 10.53 -15.00
N GLU A 33 22.29 11.29 -14.07
CA GLU A 33 22.47 11.10 -12.63
C GLU A 33 21.86 9.77 -12.11
N TYR A 34 20.99 9.15 -12.92
CA TYR A 34 20.34 7.86 -12.62
C TYR A 34 20.96 6.69 -13.39
N ALA A 35 22.12 6.87 -14.04
CA ALA A 35 22.77 5.83 -14.81
C ALA A 35 23.01 4.55 -13.98
N GLY A 36 22.60 3.40 -14.52
CA GLY A 36 22.67 2.09 -13.85
C GLY A 36 21.51 1.77 -12.91
N TYR A 37 20.67 2.73 -12.54
CA TYR A 37 19.53 2.51 -11.63
C TYR A 37 18.35 1.83 -12.32
N HIS A 38 17.62 1.02 -11.54
CA HIS A 38 16.33 0.46 -11.93
C HIS A 38 15.22 1.33 -11.33
N LEU A 39 14.40 1.89 -12.18
CA LEU A 39 13.25 2.71 -11.80
C LEU A 39 11.97 1.88 -11.86
N VAL A 40 11.13 2.01 -10.84
CA VAL A 40 9.88 1.26 -10.73
C VAL A 40 8.71 2.23 -10.80
N LEU A 41 7.98 2.16 -11.90
CA LEU A 41 6.73 2.90 -12.05
C LEU A 41 5.61 2.12 -11.35
N GLN A 42 4.90 2.76 -10.43
CA GLN A 42 3.90 2.14 -9.56
C GLN A 42 2.55 2.85 -9.66
N LYS A 43 1.46 2.12 -9.37
CA LYS A 43 0.12 2.68 -9.19
C LYS A 43 -0.49 2.21 -7.87
N ILE A 44 -1.41 2.99 -7.33
CA ILE A 44 -2.21 2.57 -6.18
C ILE A 44 -3.17 1.47 -6.63
N ILE A 45 -3.14 0.32 -5.94
CA ILE A 45 -4.05 -0.81 -6.17
C ILE A 45 -5.09 -0.96 -5.07
N ASN A 46 -4.83 -0.43 -3.87
CA ASN A 46 -5.79 -0.41 -2.79
C ASN A 46 -6.02 1.04 -2.32
N PRO A 47 -7.20 1.61 -2.55
CA PRO A 47 -7.47 3.02 -2.27
C PRO A 47 -7.54 3.34 -0.77
N ILE A 48 -7.72 2.35 0.10
CA ILE A 48 -7.82 2.53 1.55
C ILE A 48 -6.44 2.48 2.20
N SER A 49 -5.68 1.42 1.94
CA SER A 49 -4.33 1.24 2.52
C SER A 49 -3.24 1.99 1.75
N LEU A 50 -3.56 2.55 0.60
CA LEU A 50 -2.64 3.18 -0.36
C LEU A 50 -1.52 2.24 -0.83
N GLU A 51 -1.79 0.93 -0.83
CA GLU A 51 -0.87 -0.07 -1.34
C GLU A 51 -0.63 0.15 -2.83
N LYS A 52 0.65 0.13 -3.22
CA LYS A 52 1.08 0.33 -4.60
C LYS A 52 1.52 -1.01 -5.22
N ALA A 53 1.34 -1.14 -6.54
CA ALA A 53 1.90 -2.22 -7.33
C ALA A 53 2.70 -1.67 -8.50
N SER A 54 3.73 -2.41 -8.92
CA SER A 54 4.53 -2.07 -10.09
C SER A 54 3.67 -2.17 -11.36
N ILE A 55 3.76 -1.16 -12.22
CA ILE A 55 3.27 -1.18 -13.61
C ILE A 55 4.38 -1.76 -14.48
N VAL A 56 5.57 -1.20 -14.36
CA VAL A 56 6.76 -1.60 -15.11
C VAL A 56 8.02 -1.23 -14.33
N THR A 57 9.07 -2.03 -14.48
CA THR A 57 10.42 -1.72 -14.02
C THR A 57 11.32 -1.55 -15.24
N PHE A 58 12.12 -0.51 -15.28
CA PHE A 58 13.04 -0.25 -16.38
C PHE A 58 14.41 0.24 -15.85
N LYS A 59 15.44 -0.07 -16.60
CA LYS A 59 16.81 0.35 -16.29
C LYS A 59 17.16 1.62 -17.04
N VAL A 60 17.82 2.55 -16.37
CA VAL A 60 18.54 3.66 -17.00
C VAL A 60 19.92 3.12 -17.39
N ASP A 61 20.29 3.22 -18.65
CA ASP A 61 21.57 2.67 -19.15
C ASP A 61 22.77 3.49 -18.67
N GLU A 62 23.98 3.09 -19.07
CA GLU A 62 25.23 3.74 -18.66
C GLU A 62 25.38 5.16 -19.25
N LYS A 63 24.66 5.46 -20.33
CA LYS A 63 24.62 6.81 -20.93
C LYS A 63 23.58 7.72 -20.26
N GLY A 64 22.78 7.15 -19.37
CA GLY A 64 21.66 7.82 -18.70
C GLY A 64 20.38 7.79 -19.52
N GLU A 65 20.29 6.97 -20.56
CA GLU A 65 19.11 6.88 -21.41
C GLU A 65 18.14 5.77 -20.93
N PHE A 66 16.87 5.97 -21.16
CA PHE A 66 15.85 4.93 -20.99
C PHE A 66 14.77 5.04 -22.06
N ASN A 67 14.23 3.88 -22.46
CA ASN A 67 13.14 3.78 -23.41
C ASN A 67 12.33 2.50 -23.09
N GLN A 68 11.16 2.68 -22.47
CA GLN A 68 10.33 1.59 -22.01
C GLN A 68 8.92 1.67 -22.59
N THR A 69 8.37 0.55 -23.02
CA THR A 69 6.99 0.41 -23.47
C THR A 69 6.20 -0.57 -22.61
N PHE A 70 4.93 -0.29 -22.42
CA PHE A 70 3.99 -1.17 -21.70
C PHE A 70 2.55 -0.81 -22.11
N GLU A 71 1.59 -1.67 -21.79
CA GLU A 71 0.18 -1.46 -22.11
C GLU A 71 -0.58 -0.83 -20.96
N LEU A 72 -1.44 0.14 -21.26
CA LEU A 72 -2.46 0.68 -20.37
C LEU A 72 -3.81 0.71 -21.06
N HIS A 73 -4.87 0.33 -20.35
CA HIS A 73 -6.24 0.31 -20.87
C HIS A 73 -7.07 1.55 -20.48
N LYS A 74 -6.59 2.33 -19.53
CA LYS A 74 -7.25 3.53 -18.99
C LYS A 74 -6.23 4.52 -18.45
N ILE A 75 -6.64 5.79 -18.37
CA ILE A 75 -5.82 6.82 -17.72
C ILE A 75 -5.42 6.34 -16.32
N THR A 76 -4.14 6.37 -16.04
CA THR A 76 -3.56 5.86 -14.81
C THR A 76 -2.67 6.91 -14.16
N HIS A 77 -2.94 7.23 -12.90
CA HIS A 77 -2.01 8.02 -12.09
C HIS A 77 -0.93 7.09 -11.56
N ALA A 78 0.31 7.39 -11.91
CA ALA A 78 1.47 6.58 -11.57
C ALA A 78 2.50 7.40 -10.79
N ASN A 79 3.36 6.69 -10.03
CA ASN A 79 4.41 7.27 -9.22
C ASN A 79 5.73 6.57 -9.48
N LEU A 80 6.83 7.34 -9.49
CA LEU A 80 8.21 6.86 -9.47
C LEU A 80 8.84 7.19 -8.12
N ASP A 81 9.41 6.19 -7.45
CA ASP A 81 10.26 6.41 -6.27
C ASP A 81 11.67 6.79 -6.75
N LEU A 82 12.05 8.04 -6.54
CA LEU A 82 13.32 8.63 -6.97
C LEU A 82 14.19 9.04 -5.76
N GLY A 83 14.26 8.18 -4.75
CA GLY A 83 15.00 8.45 -3.53
C GLY A 83 14.28 9.42 -2.61
N LYS A 84 14.76 10.67 -2.49
CA LYS A 84 14.07 11.70 -1.69
C LYS A 84 12.78 12.21 -2.32
N TYR A 85 12.53 11.91 -3.60
CA TYR A 85 11.34 12.33 -4.31
C TYR A 85 10.39 11.15 -4.58
N ASN A 86 9.09 11.39 -4.45
CA ASN A 86 8.03 10.56 -5.01
C ASN A 86 7.38 11.33 -6.16
N ALA A 87 7.78 10.99 -7.39
CA ALA A 87 7.39 11.76 -8.56
C ALA A 87 6.13 11.16 -9.20
N SER A 88 5.13 11.99 -9.51
CA SER A 88 3.84 11.55 -10.04
C SER A 88 3.61 11.98 -11.48
N ILE A 89 2.79 11.20 -12.22
CA ILE A 89 2.42 11.45 -13.60
C ILE A 89 1.05 10.82 -13.93
N PHE A 90 0.26 11.49 -14.76
CA PHE A 90 -0.90 10.88 -15.40
C PHE A 90 -0.50 10.30 -16.75
N LEU A 91 -0.76 9.01 -16.94
CA LEU A 91 -0.47 8.29 -18.18
C LEU A 91 -1.77 7.97 -18.92
N GLU A 92 -1.84 8.40 -20.17
CA GLU A 92 -2.95 8.15 -21.08
C GLU A 92 -2.57 7.02 -22.04
N PRO A 93 -3.47 6.04 -22.30
CA PRO A 93 -3.21 4.98 -23.27
C PRO A 93 -2.78 5.52 -24.63
N GLY A 94 -1.80 4.88 -25.27
CA GLY A 94 -1.32 5.22 -26.60
C GLY A 94 -0.36 6.41 -26.70
N LYS A 95 -0.05 7.09 -25.59
CA LYS A 95 0.84 8.26 -25.62
C LYS A 95 2.30 7.91 -25.36
N THR A 96 3.17 8.75 -25.88
CA THR A 96 4.61 8.76 -25.61
C THR A 96 4.94 9.95 -24.72
N TYR A 97 5.70 9.68 -23.65
CA TYR A 97 6.15 10.70 -22.69
C TYR A 97 7.67 10.77 -22.70
N GLU A 98 8.20 11.96 -22.96
CA GLU A 98 9.62 12.29 -22.80
C GLU A 98 9.81 12.89 -21.41
N LEU A 99 10.28 12.07 -20.47
CA LEU A 99 10.32 12.42 -19.06
C LEU A 99 11.58 13.22 -18.72
N VAL A 100 11.39 14.25 -17.90
CA VAL A 100 12.46 15.00 -17.25
C VAL A 100 12.42 14.63 -15.75
N LEU A 101 13.42 13.90 -15.28
CA LEU A 101 13.52 13.51 -13.89
C LEU A 101 14.11 14.64 -13.05
N PRO A 102 13.71 14.79 -11.77
CA PRO A 102 14.34 15.73 -10.84
C PRO A 102 15.81 15.32 -10.59
N PRO A 103 16.65 16.22 -10.05
CA PRO A 103 18.02 15.88 -9.66
C PRO A 103 18.05 14.66 -8.73
N PHE A 104 19.04 13.77 -8.93
CA PHE A 104 19.16 12.57 -8.12
C PHE A 104 19.54 12.88 -6.67
N LYS A 105 18.66 12.55 -5.74
CA LYS A 105 18.91 12.68 -4.30
C LYS A 105 18.58 11.34 -3.61
N PRO A 106 19.59 10.48 -3.37
CA PRO A 106 19.37 9.21 -2.69
C PRO A 106 18.92 9.45 -1.24
N ARG A 107 18.13 8.51 -0.71
CA ARG A 107 17.84 8.49 0.73
C ARG A 107 19.11 8.14 1.50
N THR A 108 19.36 8.87 2.58
CA THR A 108 20.38 8.51 3.56
C THR A 108 19.91 7.30 4.37
N ASP A 109 20.83 6.62 5.08
CA ASP A 109 20.44 5.55 6.01
C ASP A 109 19.45 6.06 7.08
N ALA A 110 19.63 7.30 7.55
CA ALA A 110 18.70 7.93 8.48
C ALA A 110 17.30 8.08 7.87
N ASP A 111 17.19 8.46 6.59
CA ASP A 111 15.91 8.56 5.88
C ASP A 111 15.26 7.18 5.69
N ARG A 112 16.05 6.14 5.35
CA ARG A 112 15.58 4.77 5.10
C ARG A 112 14.99 4.12 6.33
N PHE A 113 15.58 4.35 7.50
CA PHE A 113 15.16 3.76 8.77
C PHE A 113 14.33 4.70 9.64
N ASN A 114 13.93 5.86 9.12
CA ASN A 114 13.00 6.76 9.77
C ASN A 114 11.55 6.33 9.45
N PRO A 115 10.78 5.80 10.42
CA PRO A 115 9.39 5.37 10.18
C PRO A 115 8.45 6.53 9.82
N TYR A 116 8.87 7.77 10.09
CA TYR A 116 8.13 9.00 9.80
C TYR A 116 8.63 9.72 8.54
N TYR A 117 9.59 9.12 7.82
CA TYR A 117 10.10 9.72 6.60
C TYR A 117 9.01 9.75 5.53
N VAL A 118 8.78 10.94 5.00
CA VAL A 118 7.87 11.17 3.86
C VAL A 118 8.68 11.77 2.73
N PRO A 119 8.74 11.13 1.56
CA PRO A 119 9.42 11.70 0.40
C PRO A 119 8.72 12.98 -0.05
N GLU A 120 9.47 13.88 -0.65
CA GLU A 120 8.92 15.07 -1.27
C GLU A 120 8.11 14.69 -2.51
N GLU A 121 6.84 15.08 -2.53
CA GLU A 121 5.95 14.83 -3.67
C GLU A 121 6.24 15.86 -4.78
N VAL A 122 6.56 15.37 -5.96
CA VAL A 122 6.83 16.20 -7.14
C VAL A 122 6.04 15.69 -8.35
N VAL A 123 5.77 16.57 -9.31
CA VAL A 123 5.21 16.19 -10.61
C VAL A 123 6.35 16.02 -11.60
N LEU A 124 6.34 14.91 -12.36
CA LEU A 124 7.34 14.67 -13.40
C LEU A 124 7.23 15.72 -14.50
N GLY A 125 8.38 16.24 -14.93
CA GLY A 125 8.48 17.03 -16.14
C GLY A 125 8.23 16.16 -17.38
N ILE A 126 7.54 16.72 -18.38
CA ILE A 126 7.27 16.08 -19.67
C ILE A 126 7.70 17.05 -20.75
N ALA A 127 8.82 16.76 -21.43
CA ALA A 127 9.39 17.68 -22.42
C ALA A 127 8.52 17.80 -23.69
N ASN A 128 7.79 16.77 -24.05
CA ASN A 128 6.91 16.71 -25.21
C ASN A 128 5.42 16.88 -24.87
N GLU A 129 5.08 17.47 -23.73
CA GLU A 129 3.67 17.66 -23.38
C GLU A 129 3.02 18.73 -24.28
N GLU A 130 1.90 18.37 -24.87
CA GLU A 130 1.07 19.29 -25.63
C GLU A 130 0.48 20.38 -24.70
N SER A 131 0.36 21.60 -25.23
CA SER A 131 -0.30 22.70 -24.51
C SER A 131 -1.71 22.29 -24.11
N GLY A 132 -2.02 22.40 -22.82
CA GLY A 132 -3.30 21.96 -22.28
C GLY A 132 -3.44 20.45 -22.11
N GLY A 133 -2.35 19.69 -22.10
CA GLY A 133 -2.33 18.26 -21.75
C GLY A 133 -2.82 18.00 -20.32
N LEU A 134 -3.14 16.73 -20.02
CA LEU A 134 -3.73 16.36 -18.74
C LEU A 134 -2.81 16.69 -17.55
N ASN A 135 -1.50 16.41 -17.65
CA ASN A 135 -0.54 16.67 -16.58
C ASN A 135 -0.39 18.15 -16.32
N GLN A 136 -0.27 18.96 -17.38
CA GLN A 136 -0.18 20.42 -17.26
C GLN A 136 -1.45 21.00 -16.62
N LYS A 137 -2.64 20.57 -17.06
CA LYS A 137 -3.92 21.03 -16.50
C LYS A 137 -4.05 20.66 -15.02
N ALA A 138 -3.79 19.41 -14.67
CA ALA A 138 -3.89 18.94 -13.29
C ALA A 138 -2.90 19.68 -12.38
N SER A 139 -1.64 19.79 -12.77
CA SER A 139 -0.61 20.48 -11.99
C SER A 139 -0.90 21.97 -11.79
N SER A 140 -1.36 22.66 -12.86
CA SER A 140 -1.71 24.08 -12.78
C SER A 140 -2.95 24.32 -11.92
N PHE A 141 -3.96 23.45 -12.05
CA PHE A 141 -5.17 23.46 -11.22
C PHE A 141 -4.84 23.26 -9.74
N ASP A 142 -4.02 22.24 -9.42
CA ASP A 142 -3.63 21.95 -8.04
C ASP A 142 -2.88 23.12 -7.41
N ARG A 143 -1.99 23.74 -8.15
CA ARG A 143 -1.29 24.96 -7.70
C ARG A 143 -2.28 26.07 -7.38
N SER A 144 -3.19 26.39 -8.29
CA SER A 144 -4.19 27.43 -8.09
C SER A 144 -5.15 27.10 -6.95
N LEU A 145 -5.57 25.84 -6.81
CA LEU A 145 -6.41 25.40 -5.69
C LEU A 145 -5.66 25.58 -4.36
N ASN A 146 -4.39 25.17 -4.28
CA ASN A 146 -3.57 25.35 -3.08
C ASN A 146 -3.31 26.81 -2.73
N GLU A 147 -3.11 27.68 -3.72
CA GLU A 147 -3.03 29.14 -3.50
C GLU A 147 -4.31 29.68 -2.88
N GLN A 148 -5.49 29.28 -3.40
CA GLN A 148 -6.78 29.68 -2.83
C GLN A 148 -6.98 29.13 -1.40
N TYR A 149 -6.53 27.90 -1.13
CA TYR A 149 -6.53 27.34 0.23
C TYR A 149 -5.70 28.20 1.18
N ASN A 150 -4.45 28.49 0.81
CA ASN A 150 -3.52 29.22 1.66
C ASN A 150 -4.00 30.65 1.92
N ALA A 151 -4.49 31.36 0.88
CA ALA A 151 -5.00 32.72 1.00
C ALA A 151 -6.27 32.82 1.86
N ASN A 152 -7.08 31.77 1.91
CA ASN A 152 -8.39 31.79 2.57
C ASN A 152 -8.49 30.82 3.75
N ALA A 153 -7.39 30.20 4.18
CA ALA A 153 -7.38 29.15 5.20
C ALA A 153 -8.20 29.52 6.45
N VAL A 154 -7.94 30.67 7.07
CA VAL A 154 -8.66 31.11 8.29
C VAL A 154 -10.15 31.25 8.06
N ARG A 155 -10.56 31.86 6.93
CA ARG A 155 -11.97 32.09 6.59
C ARG A 155 -12.73 30.78 6.34
N ILE A 156 -12.10 29.86 5.66
CA ILE A 156 -12.67 28.54 5.34
C ILE A 156 -12.67 27.65 6.58
N PHE A 157 -11.51 27.48 7.24
CA PHE A 157 -11.34 26.56 8.36
C PHE A 157 -12.00 27.03 9.65
N SER A 158 -11.82 28.31 10.03
CA SER A 158 -12.32 28.78 11.32
C SER A 158 -13.82 29.04 11.30
N ARG A 159 -14.33 29.60 10.23
CA ARG A 159 -15.72 30.10 10.12
C ARG A 159 -16.66 29.22 9.31
N GLY A 160 -16.14 28.24 8.54
CA GLY A 160 -16.96 27.37 7.69
C GLY A 160 -17.71 28.20 6.61
N ASN A 161 -16.98 28.98 5.83
CA ASN A 161 -17.59 29.87 4.84
C ASN A 161 -17.90 29.14 3.52
N LYS A 162 -19.13 28.68 3.39
CA LYS A 162 -19.63 27.96 2.20
C LYS A 162 -19.63 28.81 0.95
N LYS A 163 -20.10 30.07 1.06
CA LYS A 163 -20.21 31.00 -0.07
C LYS A 163 -18.82 31.21 -0.68
N LEU A 164 -17.82 31.46 0.15
CA LEU A 164 -16.44 31.61 -0.32
C LEU A 164 -15.91 30.33 -1.00
N ALA A 165 -16.27 29.13 -0.50
CA ALA A 165 -15.85 27.90 -1.15
C ALA A 165 -16.46 27.73 -2.55
N GLU A 166 -17.76 28.04 -2.71
CA GLU A 166 -18.42 28.01 -4.02
C GLU A 166 -17.82 29.07 -4.97
N GLU A 167 -17.60 30.31 -4.50
CA GLU A 167 -16.94 31.38 -5.29
C GLU A 167 -15.53 30.95 -5.79
N ILE A 168 -14.76 30.26 -4.94
CA ILE A 168 -13.46 29.71 -5.33
C ILE A 168 -13.61 28.65 -6.41
N MET A 169 -14.56 27.74 -6.26
CA MET A 169 -14.80 26.67 -7.23
C MET A 169 -15.26 27.24 -8.58
N GLU A 170 -16.18 28.19 -8.59
CA GLU A 170 -16.64 28.88 -9.81
C GLU A 170 -15.49 29.60 -10.52
N LYS A 171 -14.64 30.30 -9.77
CA LYS A 171 -13.46 30.97 -10.29
C LYS A 171 -12.49 29.96 -10.94
N LEU A 172 -12.22 28.84 -10.24
CA LEU A 172 -11.33 27.80 -10.77
C LEU A 172 -11.94 27.09 -11.99
N ASP A 173 -13.25 26.90 -12.03
CA ASP A 173 -13.93 26.32 -13.18
C ASP A 173 -13.87 27.21 -14.42
N SER A 174 -13.90 28.55 -14.22
CA SER A 174 -13.70 29.51 -15.29
C SER A 174 -12.27 29.50 -15.85
N ILE A 175 -11.27 29.36 -14.97
CA ILE A 175 -9.83 29.32 -15.37
C ILE A 175 -9.47 27.97 -16.01
N TYR A 176 -10.03 26.88 -15.49
CA TYR A 176 -9.75 25.50 -15.88
C TYR A 176 -11.00 24.80 -16.42
N PRO A 177 -11.53 25.23 -17.58
CA PRO A 177 -12.70 24.61 -18.16
C PRO A 177 -12.40 23.14 -18.50
N ALA A 178 -13.36 22.26 -18.26
CA ALA A 178 -13.22 20.84 -18.53
C ALA A 178 -14.41 20.32 -19.36
N LYS A 179 -14.12 19.46 -20.32
CA LYS A 179 -15.17 18.76 -21.07
C LYS A 179 -15.97 17.88 -20.11
N LYS A 180 -17.28 17.88 -20.24
CA LYS A 180 -18.19 17.05 -19.44
C LYS A 180 -17.75 15.58 -19.49
N ASP A 181 -17.80 14.89 -18.36
CA ASP A 181 -17.42 13.47 -18.19
C ASP A 181 -15.95 13.14 -18.53
N SER A 182 -15.10 14.15 -18.73
CA SER A 182 -13.66 13.92 -18.92
C SER A 182 -12.99 13.53 -17.60
N TYR A 183 -11.83 12.86 -17.70
CA TYR A 183 -11.04 12.51 -16.53
C TYR A 183 -10.65 13.75 -15.70
N PHE A 184 -10.31 14.87 -16.35
CA PHE A 184 -9.98 16.11 -15.66
C PHE A 184 -11.18 16.72 -14.94
N GLN A 185 -12.40 16.61 -15.50
CA GLN A 185 -13.62 17.04 -14.81
C GLN A 185 -13.84 16.26 -13.52
N LEU A 186 -13.69 14.93 -13.59
CA LEU A 186 -13.78 14.07 -12.40
C LEU A 186 -12.70 14.41 -11.37
N TYR A 187 -11.47 14.64 -11.84
CA TYR A 187 -10.36 15.05 -10.98
C TYR A 187 -10.68 16.32 -10.18
N LYS A 188 -11.15 17.38 -10.85
CA LYS A 188 -11.57 18.64 -10.19
C LYS A 188 -12.71 18.43 -9.21
N GLN A 189 -13.73 17.71 -9.62
CA GLN A 189 -14.93 17.46 -8.79
C GLN A 189 -14.55 16.85 -7.43
N TYR A 190 -13.66 15.87 -7.41
CA TYR A 190 -13.22 15.24 -6.17
C TYR A 190 -12.21 16.08 -5.39
N ALA A 191 -11.37 16.86 -6.04
CA ALA A 191 -10.52 17.84 -5.37
C ALA A 191 -11.35 18.90 -4.62
N TYR A 192 -12.45 19.37 -5.22
CA TYR A 192 -13.41 20.25 -4.55
C TYR A 192 -14.14 19.59 -3.35
N GLY A 193 -14.23 18.28 -3.31
CA GLY A 193 -14.78 17.54 -2.17
C GLY A 193 -14.06 17.85 -0.85
N GLU A 194 -12.74 18.01 -0.88
CA GLU A 194 -11.98 18.44 0.31
C GLU A 194 -12.28 19.87 0.72
N LEU A 195 -12.35 20.79 -0.25
CA LEU A 195 -12.72 22.20 0.02
C LEU A 195 -14.09 22.30 0.66
N ARG A 196 -15.08 21.56 0.10
CA ARG A 196 -16.43 21.48 0.67
C ARG A 196 -16.43 20.91 2.08
N LEU A 197 -15.67 19.85 2.34
CA LEU A 197 -15.59 19.24 3.66
C LEU A 197 -15.19 20.26 4.74
N LEU A 198 -14.22 21.11 4.42
CA LEU A 198 -13.73 22.14 5.32
C LEU A 198 -14.74 23.29 5.50
N ALA A 199 -15.40 23.70 4.42
CA ALA A 199 -16.35 24.81 4.44
C ALA A 199 -17.71 24.43 5.04
N TYR A 200 -18.16 23.19 4.86
CA TYR A 200 -19.49 22.73 5.26
C TYR A 200 -19.53 22.06 6.64
N LYS A 201 -18.43 21.98 7.36
CA LYS A 201 -18.27 21.49 8.76
C LYS A 201 -19.32 20.48 9.26
N ARG A 202 -20.49 20.99 9.71
CA ARG A 202 -21.58 20.20 10.31
C ARG A 202 -22.51 19.55 9.28
N GLN A 203 -22.34 19.84 7.98
CA GLN A 203 -23.20 19.30 6.92
C GLN A 203 -22.46 18.23 6.09
N LYS A 204 -21.78 17.32 6.77
CA LYS A 204 -21.01 16.24 6.13
C LYS A 204 -21.85 15.43 5.14
N ASN A 205 -23.13 15.20 5.44
CA ASN A 205 -24.04 14.48 4.57
C ASN A 205 -24.24 15.16 3.21
N VAL A 206 -24.31 16.51 3.19
CA VAL A 206 -24.37 17.27 1.93
C VAL A 206 -23.11 17.08 1.10
N VAL A 207 -21.94 17.08 1.76
CA VAL A 207 -20.66 16.87 1.09
C VAL A 207 -20.56 15.43 0.55
N ILE A 208 -20.97 14.44 1.33
CA ILE A 208 -20.99 13.03 0.88
C ILE A 208 -21.89 12.90 -0.34
N HIS A 209 -23.13 13.41 -0.27
CA HIS A 209 -24.08 13.33 -1.37
C HIS A 209 -23.56 14.01 -2.64
N SER A 210 -23.00 15.22 -2.53
CA SER A 210 -22.47 15.95 -3.69
C SER A 210 -21.20 15.36 -4.28
N THR A 211 -20.36 14.69 -3.45
CA THR A 211 -19.05 14.20 -3.86
C THR A 211 -19.07 12.71 -4.25
N MET A 212 -19.87 11.87 -3.55
CA MET A 212 -19.85 10.41 -3.68
C MET A 212 -21.10 9.83 -4.36
N LYS A 213 -21.97 10.66 -4.94
CA LYS A 213 -23.23 10.25 -5.56
C LYS A 213 -23.07 9.31 -6.77
N GLY A 214 -21.99 9.44 -7.53
CA GLY A 214 -21.72 8.70 -8.77
C GLY A 214 -21.17 7.30 -8.53
N ASP A 215 -20.64 6.70 -9.60
CA ASP A 215 -19.87 5.46 -9.52
C ASP A 215 -18.52 5.72 -8.88
N LEU A 216 -17.96 4.70 -8.22
CA LEU A 216 -16.66 4.81 -7.58
C LEU A 216 -15.55 4.99 -8.63
N LYS A 217 -14.81 6.08 -8.54
CA LYS A 217 -13.73 6.44 -9.47
C LYS A 217 -12.34 6.18 -8.85
N LEU A 218 -12.12 4.93 -8.43
CA LEU A 218 -10.92 4.51 -7.68
C LEU A 218 -9.59 4.71 -8.44
N GLN A 219 -9.65 4.98 -9.74
CA GLN A 219 -8.49 5.33 -10.55
C GLN A 219 -8.14 6.83 -10.52
N VAL A 220 -9.00 7.67 -9.90
CA VAL A 220 -8.80 9.13 -9.81
C VAL A 220 -8.17 9.44 -8.45
N PRO A 221 -6.94 9.99 -8.38
CA PRO A 221 -6.24 10.21 -7.11
C PRO A 221 -6.97 11.18 -6.18
N SER A 222 -7.61 12.22 -6.71
CA SER A 222 -8.44 13.13 -5.92
C SER A 222 -9.68 12.45 -5.31
N PHE A 223 -10.28 11.43 -5.99
CA PHE A 223 -11.31 10.59 -5.38
C PHE A 223 -10.76 9.83 -4.18
N ILE A 224 -9.62 9.17 -4.34
CA ILE A 224 -9.00 8.39 -3.25
C ILE A 224 -8.73 9.30 -2.04
N LYS A 225 -8.20 10.50 -2.28
CA LYS A 225 -7.91 11.49 -1.25
C LYS A 225 -9.18 11.97 -0.55
N ALA A 226 -10.19 12.42 -1.32
CA ALA A 226 -11.47 12.85 -0.79
C ALA A 226 -12.18 11.73 0.02
N PHE A 227 -12.19 10.50 -0.50
CA PHE A 227 -12.77 9.34 0.18
C PHE A 227 -12.09 9.07 1.53
N ASN A 228 -10.76 8.99 1.56
CA ASN A 228 -10.05 8.74 2.81
C ASN A 228 -10.22 9.87 3.83
N THR A 229 -10.35 11.11 3.39
CA THR A 229 -10.59 12.26 4.26
C THR A 229 -12.02 12.26 4.81
N LEU A 230 -13.04 12.04 3.96
CA LEU A 230 -14.45 11.99 4.34
C LEU A 230 -14.75 10.88 5.34
N TYR A 231 -14.15 9.72 5.15
CA TYR A 231 -14.43 8.52 5.96
C TYR A 231 -13.35 8.20 6.98
N LYS A 232 -12.46 9.14 7.28
CA LYS A 232 -11.46 8.98 8.36
C LYS A 232 -12.16 8.67 9.70
N ASN A 233 -11.68 7.61 10.37
CA ASN A 233 -12.21 7.15 11.65
C ASN A 233 -13.73 6.91 11.62
N PHE A 234 -14.25 6.34 10.53
CA PHE A 234 -15.69 6.23 10.26
C PHE A 234 -16.44 5.62 11.42
N PHE A 235 -16.07 4.47 11.96
CA PHE A 235 -16.78 3.82 13.06
C PHE A 235 -16.84 4.69 14.30
N SER A 236 -15.74 5.30 14.73
CA SER A 236 -15.73 6.18 15.91
C SER A 236 -16.67 7.39 15.76
N ASN A 237 -16.81 7.91 14.53
CA ASN A 237 -17.64 9.06 14.26
C ASN A 237 -19.11 8.67 14.04
N TYR A 238 -19.37 7.56 13.33
CA TYR A 238 -20.72 7.17 12.92
C TYR A 238 -21.48 6.43 14.04
N PHE A 239 -20.82 5.55 14.80
CA PHE A 239 -21.42 4.80 15.90
C PHE A 239 -21.94 5.69 17.05
N GLY A 240 -21.52 6.94 17.13
CA GLY A 240 -22.03 7.92 18.09
C GLY A 240 -23.25 8.72 17.60
N THR A 241 -23.76 8.44 16.40
CA THR A 241 -24.95 9.09 15.85
C THR A 241 -26.17 8.18 15.97
N ASP A 242 -27.38 8.75 15.97
CA ASP A 242 -28.62 7.99 15.99
C ASP A 242 -28.73 7.02 14.81
N GLN A 243 -28.31 7.47 13.61
CA GLN A 243 -28.24 6.62 12.41
C GLN A 243 -27.25 5.47 12.52
N GLY A 244 -26.20 5.65 13.32
CA GLY A 244 -25.15 4.65 13.53
C GLY A 244 -25.43 3.62 14.61
N GLU A 245 -26.47 3.81 15.43
CA GLU A 245 -26.79 2.95 16.55
C GLU A 245 -27.01 1.49 16.15
N ASN A 246 -27.86 1.24 15.17
CA ASN A 246 -28.13 -0.10 14.67
C ASN A 246 -26.88 -0.79 14.09
N LEU A 247 -26.01 -0.03 13.42
CA LEU A 247 -24.75 -0.56 12.89
C LEU A 247 -23.78 -0.90 14.02
N ARG A 248 -23.68 -0.04 15.05
CA ARG A 248 -22.88 -0.30 16.26
C ARG A 248 -23.32 -1.56 16.97
N ASP A 249 -24.63 -1.72 17.17
CA ASP A 249 -25.20 -2.87 17.87
C ASP A 249 -24.99 -4.16 17.09
N THR A 250 -25.15 -4.12 15.76
CA THR A 250 -24.87 -5.24 14.88
C THR A 250 -23.39 -5.64 14.93
N TYR A 251 -22.49 -4.64 14.92
CA TYR A 251 -21.06 -4.88 15.08
C TYR A 251 -20.75 -5.52 16.45
N SER A 252 -21.33 -5.01 17.53
CA SER A 252 -21.10 -5.48 18.90
C SER A 252 -21.59 -6.92 19.13
N LYS A 253 -22.59 -7.37 18.38
CA LYS A 253 -23.08 -8.76 18.38
C LYS A 253 -22.22 -9.73 17.55
N ASN A 254 -21.06 -9.34 17.08
CA ASN A 254 -20.18 -10.16 16.23
C ASN A 254 -20.86 -10.69 14.95
N ALA A 255 -21.78 -9.90 14.38
CA ALA A 255 -22.50 -10.25 13.17
C ALA A 255 -21.57 -10.38 11.95
N SER A 256 -22.08 -10.97 10.87
CA SER A 256 -21.31 -11.13 9.63
C SER A 256 -21.15 -9.79 8.89
N PHE A 257 -20.17 -9.74 7.95
CA PHE A 257 -19.99 -8.57 7.09
C PHE A 257 -21.27 -8.24 6.29
N ASP A 258 -21.97 -9.25 5.74
CA ASP A 258 -23.22 -9.05 5.01
C ASP A 258 -24.32 -8.47 5.92
N SER A 259 -24.39 -8.88 7.18
CA SER A 259 -25.34 -8.29 8.16
C SER A 259 -25.03 -6.82 8.42
N LEU A 260 -23.75 -6.45 8.54
CA LEU A 260 -23.35 -5.04 8.66
C LEU A 260 -23.75 -4.24 7.42
N VAL A 261 -23.54 -4.78 6.22
CA VAL A 261 -23.93 -4.14 4.96
C VAL A 261 -25.44 -3.94 4.91
N LYS A 262 -26.26 -4.95 5.24
CA LYS A 262 -27.72 -4.87 5.24
C LYS A 262 -28.24 -3.76 6.15
N VAL A 263 -27.71 -3.67 7.36
CA VAL A 263 -28.10 -2.63 8.32
C VAL A 263 -27.63 -1.26 7.85
N PHE A 264 -26.42 -1.16 7.29
CA PHE A 264 -25.89 0.12 6.84
C PHE A 264 -26.61 0.68 5.61
N LEU A 265 -27.16 -0.16 4.75
CA LEU A 265 -27.98 0.24 3.60
C LEU A 265 -29.33 0.87 3.97
N LEU A 266 -29.76 0.77 5.23
CA LEU A 266 -30.94 1.47 5.71
C LEU A 266 -30.73 2.99 5.80
N ASP A 267 -29.49 3.45 5.92
CA ASP A 267 -29.15 4.86 5.78
C ASP A 267 -29.13 5.24 4.29
N THR A 268 -30.09 6.09 3.90
CA THR A 268 -30.31 6.50 2.50
C THR A 268 -29.10 7.19 1.87
N ILE A 269 -28.19 7.75 2.66
CA ILE A 269 -26.92 8.33 2.19
C ILE A 269 -26.02 7.25 1.59
N TYR A 270 -26.12 6.03 2.10
CA TYR A 270 -25.32 4.88 1.70
C TYR A 270 -26.11 3.83 0.92
N ALA A 271 -27.19 4.22 0.25
CA ALA A 271 -28.06 3.30 -0.50
C ALA A 271 -27.37 2.53 -1.63
N LYS A 272 -26.23 3.01 -2.14
CA LYS A 272 -25.42 2.27 -3.10
C LYS A 272 -24.55 1.24 -2.39
N ARG A 273 -24.84 -0.04 -2.58
CA ARG A 273 -24.14 -1.16 -1.91
C ARG A 273 -22.62 -1.11 -2.09
N GLU A 274 -22.14 -0.78 -3.28
CA GLU A 274 -20.71 -0.68 -3.56
C GLU A 274 -20.01 0.38 -2.69
N LEU A 275 -20.62 1.55 -2.54
CA LEU A 275 -20.12 2.62 -1.65
C LEU A 275 -20.22 2.20 -0.17
N ALA A 276 -21.36 1.65 0.24
CA ALA A 276 -21.57 1.19 1.62
C ALA A 276 -20.49 0.19 2.05
N GLU A 277 -20.22 -0.82 1.22
CA GLU A 277 -19.16 -1.79 1.49
C GLU A 277 -17.79 -1.14 1.57
N LEU A 278 -17.44 -0.23 0.63
CA LEU A 278 -16.17 0.47 0.65
C LEU A 278 -16.00 1.31 1.91
N VAL A 279 -17.06 1.98 2.38
CA VAL A 279 -17.05 2.77 3.63
C VAL A 279 -16.89 1.86 4.85
N LEU A 280 -17.56 0.71 4.90
CA LEU A 280 -17.36 -0.28 5.97
C LEU A 280 -15.94 -0.81 5.98
N LEU A 281 -15.35 -1.13 4.81
CA LEU A 281 -13.97 -1.55 4.70
C LEU A 281 -12.99 -0.48 5.22
N LYS A 282 -13.25 0.79 4.93
CA LYS A 282 -12.49 1.92 5.49
C LYS A 282 -12.63 2.00 7.00
N GLY A 283 -13.86 1.86 7.52
CA GLY A 283 -14.12 1.83 8.95
C GLY A 283 -13.38 0.68 9.66
N LEU A 284 -13.42 -0.53 9.10
CA LEU A 284 -12.70 -1.69 9.63
C LEU A 284 -11.18 -1.47 9.62
N TYR A 285 -10.64 -0.91 8.54
CA TYR A 285 -9.20 -0.61 8.43
C TYR A 285 -8.73 0.40 9.49
N ASP A 286 -9.45 1.51 9.65
CA ASP A 286 -9.10 2.52 10.66
C ASP A 286 -9.27 1.98 12.09
N ALA A 287 -10.34 1.19 12.32
CA ALA A 287 -10.62 0.55 13.60
C ALA A 287 -9.51 -0.41 14.02
N PHE A 288 -8.96 -1.19 13.08
CA PHE A 288 -7.85 -2.11 13.32
C PHE A 288 -6.62 -1.43 13.92
N TYR A 289 -6.27 -0.24 13.40
CA TYR A 289 -5.11 0.51 13.87
C TYR A 289 -5.41 1.48 15.03
N SER A 290 -6.67 1.65 15.41
CA SER A 290 -7.06 2.57 16.49
C SER A 290 -6.78 2.04 17.90
N GLY A 291 -6.60 0.72 18.06
CA GLY A 291 -6.48 0.05 19.35
C GLY A 291 -7.77 0.04 20.21
N ARG A 292 -8.91 0.51 19.67
CA ARG A 292 -10.19 0.61 20.40
C ARG A 292 -11.14 -0.56 20.13
N TYR A 293 -10.88 -1.36 19.12
CA TYR A 293 -11.73 -2.43 18.63
C TYR A 293 -10.98 -3.75 18.64
N GLU A 294 -11.69 -4.86 18.82
CA GLU A 294 -11.10 -6.19 18.82
C GLU A 294 -10.57 -6.57 17.43
N GLN A 295 -9.25 -6.78 17.34
CA GLN A 295 -8.60 -7.05 16.06
C GLN A 295 -9.04 -8.37 15.43
N GLU A 296 -9.34 -9.41 16.23
CA GLU A 296 -9.81 -10.72 15.72
C GLU A 296 -11.14 -10.57 14.98
N GLN A 297 -12.07 -9.82 15.55
CA GLN A 297 -13.36 -9.55 14.92
C GLN A 297 -13.17 -8.81 13.59
N ILE A 298 -12.30 -7.79 13.56
CA ILE A 298 -12.02 -7.03 12.34
C ILE A 298 -11.41 -7.93 11.26
N ILE A 299 -10.44 -8.77 11.61
CA ILE A 299 -9.81 -9.72 10.69
C ILE A 299 -10.84 -10.70 10.11
N LYS A 300 -11.73 -11.23 10.96
CA LYS A 300 -12.85 -12.08 10.52
C LYS A 300 -13.74 -11.37 9.51
N LEU A 301 -14.13 -10.12 9.79
CA LEU A 301 -14.96 -9.32 8.90
C LEU A 301 -14.26 -8.99 7.58
N LEU A 302 -12.97 -8.63 7.59
CA LEU A 302 -12.18 -8.39 6.38
C LEU A 302 -12.05 -9.66 5.53
N LYS A 303 -11.88 -10.84 6.16
CA LYS A 303 -11.88 -12.12 5.46
C LYS A 303 -13.23 -12.39 4.80
N GLN A 304 -14.32 -12.25 5.53
CA GLN A 304 -15.67 -12.40 4.97
C GLN A 304 -15.90 -11.45 3.80
N ALA A 305 -15.56 -10.18 3.94
CA ALA A 305 -15.66 -9.19 2.87
C ALA A 305 -14.86 -9.58 1.61
N SER A 306 -13.67 -10.17 1.77
CA SER A 306 -12.85 -10.62 0.64
C SER A 306 -13.50 -11.76 -0.18
N GLU A 307 -14.44 -12.48 0.43
CA GLU A 307 -15.15 -13.61 -0.18
C GLU A 307 -16.54 -13.18 -0.69
N THR A 308 -17.25 -12.33 0.06
CA THR A 308 -18.69 -12.09 -0.12
C THR A 308 -19.06 -10.67 -0.59
N ALA A 309 -18.13 -9.70 -0.65
CA ALA A 309 -18.44 -8.36 -1.12
C ALA A 309 -19.06 -8.36 -2.52
N TYR A 310 -19.91 -7.36 -2.79
CA TYR A 310 -20.75 -7.31 -3.99
C TYR A 310 -19.96 -7.22 -5.29
N THR A 311 -18.93 -6.38 -5.33
CA THR A 311 -18.09 -6.22 -6.53
C THR A 311 -16.74 -6.92 -6.38
N LEU A 312 -16.15 -7.36 -7.50
CA LEU A 312 -14.78 -7.88 -7.52
C LEU A 312 -13.79 -6.85 -6.98
N THR A 313 -13.99 -5.58 -7.28
CA THR A 313 -13.17 -4.47 -6.78
C THR A 313 -13.18 -4.41 -5.25
N ASN A 314 -14.35 -4.46 -4.62
CA ASN A 314 -14.45 -4.46 -3.15
C ASN A 314 -13.87 -5.74 -2.53
N LYS A 315 -14.02 -6.91 -3.21
CA LYS A 315 -13.34 -8.16 -2.78
C LYS A 315 -11.83 -8.01 -2.79
N ASP A 316 -11.26 -7.47 -3.86
CA ASP A 316 -9.81 -7.28 -3.98
C ASP A 316 -9.28 -6.26 -2.96
N ILE A 317 -10.01 -5.17 -2.72
CA ILE A 317 -9.70 -4.21 -1.66
C ILE A 317 -9.69 -4.90 -0.31
N ALA A 318 -10.76 -5.64 0.03
CA ALA A 318 -10.88 -6.37 1.29
C ALA A 318 -9.76 -7.41 1.47
N LYS A 319 -9.40 -8.14 0.39
CA LYS A 319 -8.30 -9.09 0.38
C LYS A 319 -6.95 -8.41 0.67
N GLY A 320 -6.70 -7.25 0.07
CA GLY A 320 -5.51 -6.44 0.37
C GLY A 320 -5.47 -5.98 1.84
N LEU A 321 -6.60 -5.50 2.37
CA LEU A 321 -6.71 -5.08 3.77
C LEU A 321 -6.55 -6.26 4.74
N TYR A 322 -7.17 -7.41 4.45
CA TYR A 322 -7.00 -8.65 5.23
C TYR A 322 -5.53 -9.10 5.25
N LYS A 323 -4.90 -9.15 4.07
CA LYS A 323 -3.46 -9.46 3.96
C LYS A 323 -2.62 -8.52 4.83
N ARG A 324 -2.89 -7.22 4.78
CA ARG A 324 -2.16 -6.22 5.56
C ARG A 324 -2.42 -6.34 7.07
N ALA A 325 -3.66 -6.61 7.49
CA ALA A 325 -4.04 -6.80 8.89
C ALA A 325 -3.44 -8.08 9.50
N THR A 326 -3.21 -9.10 8.67
CA THR A 326 -2.60 -10.37 9.08
C THR A 326 -1.10 -10.45 8.80
N TRP A 327 -0.53 -9.46 8.12
CA TRP A 327 0.90 -9.44 7.80
C TRP A 327 1.74 -9.33 9.06
N LEU A 328 2.76 -10.18 9.14
CA LEU A 328 3.68 -10.28 10.28
C LEU A 328 2.98 -10.51 11.63
N ARG A 329 1.76 -10.99 11.62
CA ARG A 329 1.05 -11.30 12.85
C ARG A 329 1.56 -12.61 13.44
N THR A 330 1.62 -12.67 14.77
CA THR A 330 1.84 -13.95 15.48
C THR A 330 0.83 -14.99 15.02
N GLY A 331 1.31 -16.19 14.69
CA GLY A 331 0.51 -17.28 14.15
C GLY A 331 0.45 -17.34 12.61
N THR A 332 1.01 -16.36 11.89
CA THR A 332 1.10 -16.40 10.42
C THR A 332 2.46 -16.91 9.94
N MET A 333 2.52 -17.36 8.69
CA MET A 333 3.77 -17.77 8.05
C MET A 333 4.76 -16.61 8.01
N ALA A 334 5.99 -16.84 8.45
CA ALA A 334 7.06 -15.85 8.33
C ALA A 334 7.38 -15.58 6.85
N PRO A 335 7.61 -14.31 6.44
CA PRO A 335 8.03 -14.01 5.09
C PRO A 335 9.29 -14.78 4.71
N GLN A 336 9.24 -15.47 3.56
CA GLN A 336 10.36 -16.25 3.08
C GLN A 336 11.40 -15.36 2.40
N PHE A 337 12.67 -15.66 2.62
CA PHE A 337 13.79 -14.98 1.97
C PHE A 337 14.87 -15.98 1.57
N THR A 338 15.67 -15.58 0.59
CA THR A 338 16.91 -16.23 0.23
C THR A 338 17.98 -15.14 0.12
N LEU A 339 18.98 -15.21 0.99
CA LEU A 339 20.03 -14.22 1.15
C LEU A 339 21.39 -14.91 1.14
N TYR A 340 22.46 -14.15 1.08
CA TYR A 340 23.81 -14.68 1.08
C TYR A 340 24.49 -14.45 2.44
N ARG A 341 25.15 -15.48 2.94
CA ARG A 341 26.09 -15.34 4.05
C ARG A 341 27.28 -14.47 3.62
N LEU A 342 27.98 -13.92 4.60
CA LEU A 342 29.17 -13.10 4.33
C LEU A 342 30.33 -13.87 3.68
N ASP A 343 30.29 -15.21 3.69
CA ASP A 343 31.21 -16.11 2.98
C ASP A 343 30.75 -16.46 1.55
N GLY A 344 29.64 -15.85 1.07
CA GLY A 344 29.09 -16.03 -0.26
C GLY A 344 28.14 -17.23 -0.42
N LYS A 345 27.91 -18.02 0.62
CA LYS A 345 26.95 -19.15 0.57
C LYS A 345 25.52 -18.66 0.71
N GLU A 346 24.65 -19.17 -0.15
CA GLU A 346 23.23 -18.90 -0.09
C GLU A 346 22.57 -19.54 1.15
N ARG A 347 21.60 -18.83 1.73
CA ARG A 347 20.76 -19.29 2.84
C ARG A 347 19.35 -18.79 2.69
N SER A 348 18.39 -19.72 2.78
CA SER A 348 16.97 -19.44 2.82
C SER A 348 16.42 -19.59 4.24
N LEU A 349 15.33 -18.92 4.55
CA LEU A 349 14.65 -19.15 5.83
C LEU A 349 14.23 -20.62 5.99
N SER A 350 13.89 -21.30 4.88
CA SER A 350 13.55 -22.71 4.84
C SER A 350 14.66 -23.66 5.36
N ASP A 351 15.95 -23.24 5.30
CA ASP A 351 17.08 -24.04 5.80
C ASP A 351 17.07 -24.19 7.33
N TYR A 352 16.31 -23.33 8.01
CA TYR A 352 16.15 -23.35 9.46
C TYR A 352 14.87 -24.08 9.90
N LYS A 353 14.15 -24.74 8.99
CA LYS A 353 12.96 -25.52 9.32
C LYS A 353 13.28 -26.58 10.37
N GLY A 354 12.38 -26.81 11.31
CA GLY A 354 12.60 -27.71 12.45
C GLY A 354 13.27 -27.06 13.67
N LYS A 355 13.67 -25.79 13.58
CA LYS A 355 14.29 -25.04 14.68
C LYS A 355 13.52 -23.78 15.00
N PHE A 356 13.59 -23.31 16.25
CA PHE A 356 13.22 -21.94 16.54
C PHE A 356 14.31 -21.00 16.02
N VAL A 357 13.88 -19.92 15.34
CA VAL A 357 14.77 -18.91 14.80
C VAL A 357 14.51 -17.57 15.51
N TYR A 358 15.56 -16.96 16.03
CA TYR A 358 15.56 -15.57 16.47
C TYR A 358 16.20 -14.73 15.37
N LEU A 359 15.34 -14.19 14.51
CA LEU A 359 15.72 -13.38 13.36
C LEU A 359 15.92 -11.93 13.81
N ASN A 360 17.09 -11.40 13.51
CA ASN A 360 17.49 -10.04 13.85
C ASN A 360 17.91 -9.26 12.61
N PHE A 361 17.48 -8.00 12.52
CA PHE A 361 17.91 -7.06 11.48
C PHE A 361 18.76 -5.96 12.11
N MET A 362 19.92 -5.67 11.52
CA MET A 362 20.87 -4.69 12.04
C MET A 362 21.59 -3.91 10.94
N HIS A 363 22.16 -2.77 11.36
CA HIS A 363 23.10 -1.97 10.57
C HIS A 363 24.29 -1.56 11.44
N THR A 364 25.51 -1.62 10.89
CA THR A 364 26.74 -1.37 11.70
C THR A 364 26.93 0.08 12.12
N SER A 365 26.28 1.06 11.47
CA SER A 365 26.29 2.45 11.92
C SER A 365 25.46 2.67 13.18
N ASN A 366 24.52 1.75 13.49
CA ASN A 366 23.63 1.87 14.66
C ASN A 366 24.31 1.35 15.93
N HIS A 367 24.48 2.24 16.91
CA HIS A 367 25.15 1.93 18.16
C HIS A 367 24.40 0.89 19.00
N THR A 368 23.05 0.94 19.03
CA THR A 368 22.22 -0.04 19.74
C THR A 368 22.38 -1.42 19.14
N CYS A 369 22.40 -1.54 17.80
CA CYS A 369 22.66 -2.81 17.13
C CYS A 369 23.97 -3.44 17.60
N LYS A 370 25.06 -2.65 17.65
CA LYS A 370 26.37 -3.15 18.10
C LYS A 370 26.37 -3.61 19.55
N LYS A 371 25.71 -2.88 20.46
CA LYS A 371 25.56 -3.30 21.87
C LYS A 371 24.78 -4.61 21.98
N GLU A 372 23.68 -4.74 21.25
CA GLU A 372 22.82 -5.92 21.32
C GLU A 372 23.45 -7.17 20.72
N LEU A 373 24.39 -7.05 19.75
CA LEU A 373 25.18 -8.20 19.30
C LEU A 373 25.96 -8.87 20.43
N GLN A 374 26.43 -8.12 21.43
CA GLN A 374 27.09 -8.69 22.59
C GLN A 374 26.12 -9.53 23.43
N LEU A 375 24.90 -9.06 23.62
CA LEU A 375 23.84 -9.81 24.30
C LEU A 375 23.41 -11.04 23.51
N LEU A 376 23.29 -10.92 22.18
CA LEU A 376 23.03 -12.06 21.30
C LEU A 376 24.14 -13.12 21.41
N ASN A 377 25.40 -12.73 21.59
CA ASN A 377 26.49 -13.69 21.81
C ASN A 377 26.33 -14.46 23.13
N VAL A 378 25.83 -13.85 24.18
CA VAL A 378 25.48 -14.53 25.43
C VAL A 378 24.32 -15.51 25.20
N LEU A 379 23.23 -15.04 24.61
CA LEU A 379 22.05 -15.86 24.27
C LEU A 379 22.40 -17.06 23.38
N SER A 380 23.29 -16.87 22.38
CA SER A 380 23.71 -17.94 21.48
C SER A 380 24.38 -19.10 22.17
N LYS A 381 24.99 -18.85 23.32
CA LYS A 381 25.61 -19.89 24.19
C LYS A 381 24.59 -20.50 25.15
N GLN A 382 23.77 -19.65 25.77
CA GLN A 382 22.77 -20.07 26.76
C GLN A 382 21.65 -20.93 26.13
N LEU A 383 21.15 -20.53 24.97
CA LEU A 383 20.03 -21.17 24.29
C LEU A 383 20.45 -21.98 23.04
N LYS A 384 21.69 -22.46 23.00
CA LYS A 384 22.31 -23.13 21.84
C LYS A 384 21.46 -24.30 21.28
N ARG A 385 20.78 -25.04 22.16
CA ARG A 385 19.98 -26.22 21.78
C ARG A 385 18.57 -25.86 21.38
N GLU A 386 18.05 -24.76 21.88
CA GLU A 386 16.65 -24.35 21.77
C GLU A 386 16.41 -23.32 20.68
N LEU A 387 17.41 -22.48 20.36
CA LEU A 387 17.26 -21.30 19.52
C LEU A 387 18.42 -21.13 18.54
N THR A 388 18.09 -20.94 17.29
CA THR A 388 19.04 -20.54 16.24
C THR A 388 18.94 -19.02 16.02
N ILE A 389 20.04 -18.30 16.19
CA ILE A 389 20.10 -16.87 15.90
C ILE A 389 20.49 -16.70 14.43
N VAL A 390 19.79 -15.79 13.73
CA VAL A 390 20.08 -15.39 12.37
C VAL A 390 20.05 -13.87 12.32
N THR A 391 21.15 -13.26 11.88
CA THR A 391 21.26 -11.79 11.77
C THR A 391 21.32 -11.39 10.31
N VAL A 392 20.42 -10.51 9.88
CA VAL A 392 20.42 -9.90 8.55
C VAL A 392 21.06 -8.51 8.66
N ILE A 393 22.16 -8.33 7.92
CA ILE A 393 22.92 -7.09 7.84
C ILE A 393 22.37 -6.25 6.70
N LEU A 394 22.02 -5.00 7.01
CA LEU A 394 21.43 -4.03 6.09
C LEU A 394 22.42 -2.96 5.61
N ASP A 395 23.70 -3.12 5.91
CA ASP A 395 24.76 -2.28 5.34
C ASP A 395 24.85 -2.50 3.82
N GLU A 396 25.05 -1.45 3.03
CA GLU A 396 25.27 -1.59 1.59
C GLU A 396 26.59 -2.30 1.29
N ASP A 397 27.66 -1.88 2.00
CA ASP A 397 28.95 -2.56 2.01
C ASP A 397 29.11 -3.40 3.29
N PRO A 398 29.18 -4.73 3.18
CA PRO A 398 29.29 -5.60 4.35
C PRO A 398 30.69 -5.65 5.00
N THR A 399 31.65 -4.89 4.52
CA THR A 399 33.06 -4.94 4.99
C THR A 399 33.15 -4.63 6.48
N LYS A 400 32.51 -3.54 6.95
CA LYS A 400 32.48 -3.17 8.37
C LYS A 400 31.83 -4.24 9.24
N ALA A 401 30.80 -4.90 8.72
CA ALA A 401 30.13 -5.99 9.43
C ALA A 401 31.05 -7.23 9.53
N LYS A 402 31.78 -7.58 8.47
CA LYS A 402 32.75 -8.68 8.48
C LYS A 402 33.83 -8.45 9.54
N ASP A 403 34.37 -7.24 9.61
CA ASP A 403 35.39 -6.87 10.58
C ASP A 403 34.86 -6.95 12.02
N LEU A 404 33.65 -6.42 12.26
CA LEU A 404 32.99 -6.47 13.56
C LEU A 404 32.76 -7.91 14.02
N ILE A 405 32.28 -8.78 13.15
CA ILE A 405 32.00 -10.20 13.44
C ILE A 405 33.31 -10.94 13.76
N LYS A 406 34.36 -10.73 12.97
CA LYS A 406 35.67 -11.35 13.16
C LYS A 406 36.32 -10.90 14.45
N ALA A 407 36.33 -9.61 14.74
CA ALA A 407 36.92 -9.04 15.96
C ALA A 407 36.25 -9.60 17.24
N ASN A 408 34.93 -9.78 17.24
CA ASN A 408 34.17 -10.27 18.38
C ASN A 408 33.97 -11.80 18.37
N LYS A 409 34.46 -12.52 17.36
CA LYS A 409 34.38 -13.99 17.22
C LYS A 409 32.93 -14.52 17.30
N TYR A 410 31.96 -13.81 16.72
CA TYR A 410 30.58 -14.27 16.68
C TYR A 410 30.41 -15.50 15.78
N LYS A 411 29.59 -16.49 16.20
CA LYS A 411 29.56 -17.85 15.58
C LYS A 411 28.19 -18.28 15.07
N TRP A 412 27.22 -17.39 14.90
CA TRP A 412 25.92 -17.71 14.30
C TRP A 412 25.84 -17.22 12.86
N ASP A 413 24.74 -17.43 12.18
CA ASP A 413 24.55 -17.05 10.78
C ASP A 413 24.33 -15.55 10.61
N PHE A 414 25.20 -14.91 9.84
CA PHE A 414 25.10 -13.54 9.40
C PHE A 414 24.84 -13.51 7.90
N LEU A 415 23.67 -12.97 7.51
CA LEU A 415 23.24 -12.86 6.13
C LEU A 415 23.31 -11.40 5.70
N HIS A 416 23.63 -11.16 4.45
CA HIS A 416 23.62 -9.83 3.87
C HIS A 416 22.38 -9.65 3.00
N PHE A 417 21.70 -8.52 3.12
CA PHE A 417 20.48 -8.25 2.33
C PHE A 417 20.76 -8.08 0.83
N ASN A 418 22.05 -7.89 0.46
CA ASN A 418 22.56 -7.85 -0.91
C ASN A 418 21.75 -6.95 -1.84
N ALA A 419 21.48 -5.70 -1.40
CA ALA A 419 20.66 -4.73 -2.09
C ALA A 419 19.25 -5.24 -2.50
N GLN A 420 18.72 -6.27 -1.80
CA GLN A 420 17.38 -6.79 -2.00
C GLN A 420 16.38 -6.10 -1.05
N PRO A 421 15.73 -5.02 -1.47
CA PRO A 421 14.81 -4.27 -0.60
C PRO A 421 13.59 -5.10 -0.16
N LYS A 422 13.32 -6.19 -0.87
CA LYS A 422 12.16 -7.05 -0.60
C LYS A 422 12.16 -7.59 0.84
N VAL A 423 13.28 -8.03 1.39
CA VAL A 423 13.33 -8.56 2.75
C VAL A 423 13.02 -7.49 3.80
N ILE A 424 13.48 -6.26 3.56
CA ILE A 424 13.18 -5.10 4.43
C ILE A 424 11.69 -4.79 4.41
N LEU A 425 11.09 -4.81 3.22
CA LEU A 425 9.65 -4.56 3.03
C LEU A 425 8.80 -5.69 3.60
N ASP A 426 9.17 -6.94 3.35
CA ASP A 426 8.43 -8.13 3.80
C ASP A 426 8.39 -8.24 5.32
N TYR A 427 9.45 -7.84 6.03
CA TYR A 427 9.50 -7.76 7.49
C TYR A 427 9.15 -6.38 8.06
N ASN A 428 8.71 -5.45 7.19
CA ASN A 428 8.32 -4.08 7.55
C ASN A 428 9.35 -3.40 8.48
N ILE A 429 10.63 -3.53 8.14
CA ILE A 429 11.73 -2.98 8.95
C ILE A 429 11.74 -1.46 8.80
N ARG A 430 11.36 -0.75 9.86
CA ARG A 430 11.29 0.71 9.91
C ARG A 430 12.23 1.31 10.97
N ALA A 431 12.71 0.51 11.88
CA ALA A 431 13.67 0.89 12.91
C ALA A 431 14.62 -0.28 13.18
N LEU A 432 15.82 0.01 13.67
CA LEU A 432 16.85 -0.97 13.99
C LEU A 432 17.35 -0.79 15.42
N PRO A 433 17.67 -1.90 16.10
CA PRO A 433 17.48 -3.28 15.67
C PRO A 433 16.02 -3.71 15.66
N ALA A 434 15.67 -4.73 14.84
CA ALA A 434 14.35 -5.35 14.82
C ALA A 434 14.46 -6.87 14.98
N TYR A 435 13.50 -7.47 15.69
CA TYR A 435 13.55 -8.87 16.10
C TYR A 435 12.24 -9.60 15.85
N PHE A 436 12.36 -10.90 15.49
CA PHE A 436 11.22 -11.81 15.30
C PHE A 436 11.58 -13.20 15.83
N VAL A 437 10.62 -13.89 16.44
CA VAL A 437 10.76 -15.33 16.76
C VAL A 437 9.88 -16.12 15.82
N ILE A 438 10.50 -17.09 15.15
CA ILE A 438 9.89 -17.99 14.17
C ILE A 438 9.98 -19.43 14.71
N ASP A 439 8.90 -20.19 14.64
CA ASP A 439 8.86 -21.56 15.14
C ASP A 439 9.40 -22.58 14.14
N PRO A 440 9.56 -23.86 14.53
CA PRO A 440 10.03 -24.95 13.65
C PRO A 440 9.19 -25.18 12.39
N LYS A 441 7.93 -24.71 12.36
CA LYS A 441 7.03 -24.75 11.18
C LYS A 441 7.04 -23.47 10.35
N GLN A 442 7.97 -22.57 10.69
CA GLN A 442 8.14 -21.27 10.04
C GLN A 442 6.98 -20.29 10.28
N ILE A 443 6.29 -20.44 11.40
CA ILE A 443 5.24 -19.52 11.85
C ILE A 443 5.82 -18.50 12.81
N LEU A 444 5.46 -17.22 12.66
CA LEU A 444 5.81 -16.14 13.58
C LEU A 444 5.20 -16.42 14.97
N ARG A 445 6.04 -16.45 16.00
CA ARG A 445 5.60 -16.62 17.41
C ARG A 445 5.68 -15.33 18.21
N LEU A 446 6.67 -14.49 17.91
CA LEU A 446 6.75 -13.12 18.42
C LEU A 446 7.04 -12.20 17.25
N SER A 447 6.19 -11.20 17.03
CA SER A 447 6.29 -10.32 15.88
C SER A 447 5.64 -8.94 16.15
N PRO A 448 6.42 -7.88 16.44
CA PRO A 448 7.85 -7.95 16.73
C PRO A 448 8.16 -8.72 18.00
N SER A 449 9.39 -9.23 18.10
CA SER A 449 9.90 -9.84 19.32
C SER A 449 10.62 -8.81 20.17
N PRO A 450 10.61 -8.94 21.51
CA PRO A 450 11.52 -8.19 22.38
C PRO A 450 12.98 -8.36 21.95
N SER A 451 13.78 -7.31 22.13
CA SER A 451 15.22 -7.36 21.98
C SER A 451 15.89 -8.18 23.11
N PRO A 452 17.17 -8.59 22.96
CA PRO A 452 17.90 -9.26 24.03
C PRO A 452 17.93 -8.48 25.34
N ALA A 453 17.91 -7.13 25.26
CA ALA A 453 17.91 -6.25 26.42
C ALA A 453 16.55 -6.15 27.13
N GLU A 454 15.46 -6.56 26.47
CA GLU A 454 14.07 -6.42 26.94
C GLU A 454 13.51 -7.73 27.55
N ASN A 455 14.30 -8.42 28.37
CA ASN A 455 13.88 -9.64 29.06
C ASN A 455 13.41 -10.76 28.09
N PHE A 456 14.08 -10.96 26.99
CA PHE A 456 13.73 -11.90 25.92
C PHE A 456 13.59 -13.36 26.40
N THR A 457 14.52 -13.85 27.25
CA THR A 457 14.62 -15.27 27.60
C THR A 457 13.33 -15.87 28.18
N PRO A 458 12.71 -15.30 29.24
CA PRO A 458 11.46 -15.85 29.79
C PRO A 458 10.30 -15.77 28.78
N ILE A 459 10.21 -14.72 27.98
CA ILE A 459 9.17 -14.58 26.95
C ILE A 459 9.32 -15.66 25.87
N PHE A 460 10.56 -15.93 25.45
CA PHE A 460 10.84 -17.01 24.49
C PHE A 460 10.49 -18.38 25.07
N ILE A 461 10.87 -18.67 26.33
CA ILE A 461 10.55 -19.94 26.98
C ILE A 461 9.02 -20.16 27.06
N GLU A 462 8.27 -19.11 27.35
CA GLU A 462 6.80 -19.18 27.36
C GLU A 462 6.24 -19.50 25.95
N ALA A 463 6.72 -18.80 24.93
CA ALA A 463 6.34 -19.04 23.53
C ALA A 463 6.68 -20.46 23.10
N GLN A 464 7.83 -21.02 23.49
CA GLN A 464 8.26 -22.39 23.23
C GLN A 464 7.36 -23.40 23.95
N ARG A 465 7.02 -23.18 25.22
CA ARG A 465 6.09 -24.03 25.96
C ARG A 465 4.73 -24.09 25.30
N LYS A 466 4.20 -22.95 24.90
CA LYS A 466 2.92 -22.85 24.18
C LYS A 466 2.95 -23.62 22.86
N TYR A 467 4.01 -23.49 22.06
CA TYR A 467 4.21 -24.26 20.83
C TYR A 467 4.22 -25.76 21.11
N ASN A 468 5.00 -26.23 22.08
CA ASN A 468 5.09 -27.65 22.42
C ASN A 468 3.73 -28.21 22.88
N TYR A 469 2.98 -27.48 23.68
CA TYR A 469 1.62 -27.85 24.09
C TYR A 469 0.67 -27.97 22.89
N GLU A 470 0.72 -27.02 21.94
CA GLU A 470 -0.08 -27.07 20.70
C GLU A 470 0.26 -28.31 19.85
N GLN A 471 1.54 -28.72 19.79
CA GLN A 471 1.92 -29.93 19.05
C GLN A 471 1.37 -31.21 19.73
N LEU A 472 1.50 -31.31 21.05
CA LEU A 472 0.97 -32.46 21.82
C LEU A 472 -0.54 -32.61 21.66
N ARG A 473 -1.29 -31.51 21.68
CA ARG A 473 -2.75 -31.57 21.44
C ARG A 473 -3.09 -32.08 20.03
N LYS A 474 -2.37 -31.63 19.02
CA LYS A 474 -2.58 -32.08 17.62
C LYS A 474 -2.29 -33.58 17.44
N THR A 475 -1.28 -34.10 18.12
CA THR A 475 -0.96 -35.55 18.09
C THR A 475 -2.07 -36.37 18.75
N LYS A 476 -2.52 -35.98 19.95
CA LYS A 476 -3.62 -36.66 20.67
C LYS A 476 -4.96 -36.67 19.90
N THR A 477 -5.26 -35.58 19.16
CA THR A 477 -6.49 -35.49 18.34
C THR A 477 -6.40 -36.42 17.12
N LYS A 478 -5.21 -36.59 16.53
CA LYS A 478 -4.99 -37.54 15.43
C LYS A 478 -5.12 -38.99 15.88
N GLU A 479 -4.60 -39.36 17.06
CA GLU A 479 -4.71 -40.72 17.61
C GLU A 479 -6.17 -41.08 17.92
N LYS A 480 -6.98 -40.14 18.44
CA LYS A 480 -8.43 -40.40 18.66
C LYS A 480 -9.21 -40.65 17.37
N SER A 481 -8.86 -39.99 16.26
CA SER A 481 -9.57 -40.16 14.97
C SER A 481 -9.20 -41.46 14.24
N ILE A 482 -8.16 -42.19 14.67
CA ILE A 482 -7.76 -43.51 14.11
C ILE A 482 -8.49 -44.66 14.80
N TYR A 483 -9.06 -44.41 15.97
CA TYR A 483 -9.78 -45.43 16.78
C TYR A 483 -11.31 -45.26 16.78
N ASP A 484 -11.86 -44.23 16.14
CA ASP A 484 -13.30 -44.03 15.96
C ASP A 484 -13.74 -44.64 14.60
N PHE A 485 -13.73 -45.99 14.50
CA PHE A 485 -14.41 -46.72 13.46
C PHE A 485 -15.55 -47.54 14.11
#